data_e7a62039757da63dcc37603be16dad5c
#
_entry.id   e7a62039757da63dcc37603be16dad5c
#
_cell.length_a   1.000
_cell.length_b   1.000
_cell.length_c   1.000
_cell.angle_alpha   90.00
_cell.angle_beta   90.00
_cell.angle_gamma   90.00
#
_symmetry.space_group_name_H-M   'P 1'
#
loop_
_entity.id
_entity.type
_entity.pdbx_description
1 polymer ?
#
loop_
_entity_poly.entity_id
_entity_poly.type
_entity_poly.pdbx_seq_one_letter_code
_entity_poly.pdbx_strand_id
1 'polypeptide(L)'
;MADDNTAKTQQEERDQLISQLIEVNAGRAAYYRMLGELFFRELTQEQVEHLAGMDFAGMDGDDDLIAEGYDDMRRYLRHVNSGTRQALACDYAHTFLAAGNYETFAATPFESVFTSQLGLMMQEARDEVYKMYCEQGIQPQADLHVPEDHVSFEFEFLATVIERTNAALLSGDFARARALAETVSDFHRLHQLNWIDDLCDAVLDVAETRFYRGVAKVARGFVHMETEVIADELEVLQGLADKQTA
;
A
#
# COMPACT_ATOMS: atom_id res chain seq x y z
N MET A 1 -5.38 -46.29 -13.60
CA MET A 1 -6.39 -45.39 -14.21
C MET A 1 -7.09 -44.48 -13.18
N ALA A 2 -7.50 -44.98 -12.00
CA ALA A 2 -8.10 -44.09 -10.96
C ALA A 2 -7.05 -43.15 -10.35
N ASP A 3 -5.86 -43.62 -10.02
CA ASP A 3 -4.77 -42.82 -9.42
C ASP A 3 -4.25 -41.70 -10.34
N ASP A 4 -4.18 -41.99 -11.67
CA ASP A 4 -3.71 -40.99 -12.64
C ASP A 4 -4.70 -39.83 -12.84
N ASN A 5 -5.99 -40.12 -12.75
CA ASN A 5 -7.03 -39.09 -12.82
C ASN A 5 -7.07 -38.22 -11.55
N THR A 6 -6.81 -38.79 -10.38
CA THR A 6 -6.75 -38.06 -9.10
C THR A 6 -5.54 -37.12 -9.06
N ALA A 7 -4.37 -37.59 -9.49
CA ALA A 7 -3.16 -36.79 -9.57
C ALA A 7 -3.32 -35.58 -10.52
N LYS A 8 -3.95 -35.83 -11.69
CA LYS A 8 -4.23 -34.76 -12.65
C LYS A 8 -5.18 -33.69 -12.11
N THR A 9 -6.24 -34.12 -11.44
CA THR A 9 -7.20 -33.16 -10.80
C THR A 9 -6.52 -32.34 -9.73
N GLN A 10 -5.68 -32.94 -8.89
CA GLN A 10 -4.93 -32.21 -7.85
C GLN A 10 -3.93 -31.20 -8.43
N GLN A 11 -3.30 -31.52 -9.55
CA GLN A 11 -2.41 -30.58 -10.24
C GLN A 11 -3.19 -29.41 -10.84
N GLU A 12 -4.34 -29.66 -11.47
CA GLU A 12 -5.20 -28.61 -12.02
C GLU A 12 -5.71 -27.67 -10.92
N GLU A 13 -6.13 -28.19 -9.77
CA GLU A 13 -6.55 -27.40 -8.61
C GLU A 13 -5.41 -26.54 -8.06
N ARG A 14 -4.20 -27.10 -7.98
CA ARG A 14 -3.01 -26.37 -7.54
C ARG A 14 -2.66 -25.22 -8.49
N ASP A 15 -2.66 -25.49 -9.80
CA ASP A 15 -2.32 -24.48 -10.81
C ASP A 15 -3.35 -23.35 -10.81
N GLN A 16 -4.62 -23.68 -10.60
CA GLN A 16 -5.69 -22.70 -10.45
C GLN A 16 -5.48 -21.82 -9.19
N LEU A 17 -5.14 -22.42 -8.05
CA LEU A 17 -4.88 -21.71 -6.79
C LEU A 17 -3.69 -20.76 -6.95
N ILE A 18 -2.60 -21.19 -7.57
CA ILE A 18 -1.42 -20.36 -7.87
C ILE A 18 -1.82 -19.18 -8.77
N SER A 19 -2.61 -19.42 -9.81
CA SER A 19 -3.06 -18.37 -10.72
C SER A 19 -3.91 -17.31 -10.01
N GLN A 20 -4.82 -17.73 -9.14
CA GLN A 20 -5.64 -16.83 -8.33
C GLN A 20 -4.78 -15.98 -7.37
N LEU A 21 -3.82 -16.61 -6.70
CA LEU A 21 -2.92 -15.91 -5.80
C LEU A 21 -2.07 -14.86 -6.52
N ILE A 22 -1.55 -15.19 -7.72
CA ILE A 22 -0.81 -14.25 -8.56
C ILE A 22 -1.68 -13.05 -8.96
N GLU A 23 -2.94 -13.27 -9.31
CA GLU A 23 -3.87 -12.20 -9.68
C GLU A 23 -4.18 -11.28 -8.50
N VAL A 24 -4.48 -11.85 -7.33
CA VAL A 24 -4.69 -11.09 -6.08
C VAL A 24 -3.47 -10.26 -5.75
N ASN A 25 -2.28 -10.85 -5.78
CA ASN A 25 -1.03 -10.16 -5.49
C ASN A 25 -0.72 -9.04 -6.49
N ALA A 26 -1.03 -9.23 -7.77
CA ALA A 26 -0.88 -8.17 -8.76
C ALA A 26 -1.81 -6.98 -8.47
N GLY A 27 -3.05 -7.24 -8.05
CA GLY A 27 -4.00 -6.22 -7.60
C GLY A 27 -3.49 -5.47 -6.36
N ARG A 28 -3.02 -6.19 -5.34
CA ARG A 28 -2.45 -5.61 -4.12
C ARG A 28 -1.26 -4.69 -4.41
N ALA A 29 -0.30 -5.17 -5.21
CA ALA A 29 0.88 -4.39 -5.60
C ALA A 29 0.50 -3.11 -6.34
N ALA A 30 -0.46 -3.17 -7.27
CA ALA A 30 -0.97 -2.00 -7.97
C ALA A 30 -1.65 -1.01 -7.03
N TYR A 31 -2.38 -1.52 -6.04
CA TYR A 31 -3.08 -0.69 -5.05
C TYR A 31 -2.09 0.05 -4.13
N TYR A 32 -1.08 -0.63 -3.63
CA TYR A 32 0.00 -0.01 -2.86
C TYR A 32 0.70 1.10 -3.64
N ARG A 33 1.00 0.89 -4.93
CA ARG A 33 1.62 1.93 -5.78
C ARG A 33 0.70 3.11 -6.00
N MET A 34 -0.58 2.88 -6.25
CA MET A 34 -1.56 3.95 -6.38
C MET A 34 -1.58 4.83 -5.12
N LEU A 35 -1.67 4.23 -3.95
CA LEU A 35 -1.61 4.97 -2.68
C LEU A 35 -0.26 5.68 -2.52
N GLY A 36 0.85 5.00 -2.81
CA GLY A 36 2.19 5.59 -2.76
C GLY A 36 2.31 6.85 -3.61
N GLU A 37 1.78 6.87 -4.82
CA GLU A 37 1.77 8.05 -5.68
C GLU A 37 0.95 9.21 -5.10
N LEU A 38 -0.20 8.93 -4.47
CA LEU A 38 -1.07 9.95 -3.89
C LEU A 38 -0.46 10.64 -2.65
N PHE A 39 0.41 9.95 -1.92
CA PHE A 39 1.13 10.50 -0.77
C PHE A 39 2.48 11.11 -1.12
N PHE A 40 3.06 10.82 -2.29
CA PHE A 40 4.46 11.16 -2.58
C PHE A 40 4.66 12.62 -2.98
N ARG A 41 3.75 13.18 -3.76
CA ARG A 41 3.86 14.54 -4.31
C ARG A 41 2.53 15.10 -4.78
N GLU A 42 2.52 16.40 -5.03
CA GLU A 42 1.39 17.09 -5.67
C GLU A 42 0.99 16.43 -6.98
N LEU A 43 -0.31 16.29 -7.20
CA LEU A 43 -0.85 15.77 -8.45
C LEU A 43 -0.61 16.72 -9.63
N THR A 44 -0.19 16.17 -10.74
CA THR A 44 -0.14 16.88 -12.03
C THR A 44 -1.54 17.08 -12.60
N GLN A 45 -1.67 18.00 -13.56
CA GLN A 45 -2.94 18.20 -14.26
C GLN A 45 -3.43 16.93 -14.96
N GLU A 46 -2.53 16.18 -15.57
CA GLU A 46 -2.83 14.91 -16.24
C GLU A 46 -3.34 13.85 -15.24
N GLN A 47 -2.73 13.74 -14.06
CA GLN A 47 -3.20 12.83 -13.01
C GLN A 47 -4.58 13.21 -12.49
N VAL A 48 -4.86 14.52 -12.30
CA VAL A 48 -6.19 14.98 -11.89
C VAL A 48 -7.24 14.65 -12.94
N GLU A 49 -6.95 14.84 -14.23
CA GLU A 49 -7.84 14.51 -15.33
C GLU A 49 -8.07 12.99 -15.44
N HIS A 50 -7.02 12.20 -15.28
CA HIS A 50 -7.11 10.74 -15.25
C HIS A 50 -8.02 10.26 -14.12
N LEU A 51 -7.76 10.71 -12.88
CA LEU A 51 -8.58 10.36 -11.71
C LEU A 51 -10.04 10.82 -11.86
N ALA A 52 -10.28 12.00 -12.44
CA ALA A 52 -11.64 12.47 -12.70
C ALA A 52 -12.39 11.63 -13.76
N GLY A 53 -11.65 10.97 -14.65
CA GLY A 53 -12.20 10.06 -15.65
C GLY A 53 -12.39 8.61 -15.18
N MET A 54 -11.86 8.27 -14.00
CA MET A 54 -12.00 6.91 -13.45
C MET A 54 -13.43 6.65 -12.99
N ASP A 55 -13.90 5.42 -13.21
CA ASP A 55 -15.11 4.92 -12.58
C ASP A 55 -14.77 4.28 -11.23
N PHE A 56 -15.02 5.01 -10.17
CA PHE A 56 -14.83 4.50 -8.80
C PHE A 56 -15.95 3.54 -8.35
N ALA A 57 -16.98 3.31 -9.18
CA ALA A 57 -18.03 2.35 -8.85
C ALA A 57 -17.49 0.92 -8.92
N GLY A 58 -17.54 0.22 -7.80
CA GLY A 58 -17.03 -1.16 -7.68
C GLY A 58 -15.56 -1.27 -7.29
N MET A 59 -14.89 -0.15 -6.97
CA MET A 59 -13.55 -0.16 -6.37
C MET A 59 -13.58 -0.25 -4.83
N ASP A 60 -14.74 -0.07 -4.25
CA ASP A 60 -15.02 0.03 -2.82
C ASP A 60 -15.03 -1.33 -2.09
N GLY A 61 -15.19 -2.44 -2.83
CA GLY A 61 -15.28 -3.77 -2.21
C GLY A 61 -16.37 -3.83 -1.13
N ASP A 62 -16.13 -4.63 -0.09
CA ASP A 62 -17.05 -4.82 1.05
C ASP A 62 -16.63 -3.96 2.27
N ASP A 63 -15.60 -3.09 2.17
CA ASP A 63 -15.14 -2.25 3.27
C ASP A 63 -15.81 -0.86 3.23
N ASP A 64 -16.56 -0.54 4.29
CA ASP A 64 -17.33 0.70 4.40
C ASP A 64 -16.42 1.94 4.37
N LEU A 65 -15.20 1.88 4.92
CA LEU A 65 -14.28 3.00 4.98
C LEU A 65 -13.64 3.28 3.62
N ILE A 66 -13.27 2.23 2.89
CA ILE A 66 -12.79 2.33 1.50
C ILE A 66 -13.89 2.92 0.61
N ALA A 67 -15.12 2.42 0.75
CA ALA A 67 -16.29 2.92 0.02
C ALA A 67 -16.54 4.41 0.28
N GLU A 68 -16.51 4.83 1.54
CA GLU A 68 -16.65 6.24 1.94
C GLU A 68 -15.52 7.10 1.38
N GLY A 69 -14.28 6.60 1.41
CA GLY A 69 -13.12 7.29 0.87
C GLY A 69 -13.23 7.54 -0.63
N TYR A 70 -13.59 6.52 -1.41
CA TYR A 70 -13.83 6.67 -2.85
C TYR A 70 -15.02 7.57 -3.17
N ASP A 71 -16.09 7.56 -2.36
CA ASP A 71 -17.20 8.49 -2.55
C ASP A 71 -16.78 9.95 -2.30
N ASP A 72 -15.94 10.21 -1.30
CA ASP A 72 -15.39 11.54 -1.04
C ASP A 72 -14.49 12.02 -2.20
N MET A 73 -13.59 11.18 -2.71
CA MET A 73 -12.76 11.47 -3.89
C MET A 73 -13.63 11.74 -5.11
N ARG A 74 -14.58 10.86 -5.40
CA ARG A 74 -15.52 10.98 -6.53
C ARG A 74 -16.35 12.24 -6.46
N ARG A 75 -16.88 12.60 -5.30
CA ARG A 75 -17.68 13.84 -5.12
C ARG A 75 -16.84 15.08 -5.38
N TYR A 76 -15.59 15.08 -4.94
CA TYR A 76 -14.68 16.19 -5.22
C TYR A 76 -14.37 16.30 -6.72
N LEU A 77 -14.01 15.20 -7.36
CA LEU A 77 -13.59 15.15 -8.75
C LEU A 77 -14.74 15.37 -9.76
N ARG A 78 -16.00 15.25 -9.36
CA ARG A 78 -17.17 15.62 -10.22
C ARG A 78 -17.22 17.10 -10.60
N HIS A 79 -16.52 17.95 -9.87
CA HIS A 79 -16.55 19.40 -10.05
C HIS A 79 -15.19 19.97 -10.51
N VAL A 80 -14.44 19.17 -11.30
CA VAL A 80 -13.14 19.59 -11.85
C VAL A 80 -13.29 20.82 -12.73
N ASN A 81 -12.41 21.79 -12.49
CA ASN A 81 -12.30 23.03 -13.28
C ASN A 81 -10.82 23.45 -13.36
N SER A 82 -10.52 24.56 -14.00
CA SER A 82 -9.15 25.06 -14.20
C SER A 82 -8.38 25.37 -12.89
N GLY A 83 -9.08 25.51 -11.77
CA GLY A 83 -8.48 25.74 -10.44
C GLY A 83 -8.25 24.48 -9.63
N THR A 84 -8.81 23.33 -10.03
CA THR A 84 -8.81 22.10 -9.21
C THR A 84 -7.40 21.60 -8.91
N ARG A 85 -6.52 21.53 -9.91
CA ARG A 85 -5.13 21.14 -9.71
C ARG A 85 -4.43 22.05 -8.70
N GLN A 86 -4.63 23.37 -8.79
CA GLN A 86 -4.03 24.32 -7.86
C GLN A 86 -4.58 24.15 -6.43
N ALA A 87 -5.88 23.94 -6.30
CA ALA A 87 -6.50 23.68 -4.99
C ALA A 87 -5.95 22.41 -4.33
N LEU A 88 -5.80 21.33 -5.09
CA LEU A 88 -5.20 20.09 -4.62
C LEU A 88 -3.72 20.26 -4.25
N ALA A 89 -2.95 21.02 -5.04
CA ALA A 89 -1.54 21.29 -4.73
C ALA A 89 -1.39 22.12 -3.43
N CYS A 90 -2.25 23.12 -3.22
CA CYS A 90 -2.25 23.91 -1.98
C CYS A 90 -2.60 23.04 -0.77
N ASP A 91 -3.63 22.19 -0.90
CA ASP A 91 -4.03 21.29 0.17
C ASP A 91 -2.98 20.21 0.46
N TYR A 92 -2.33 19.66 -0.59
CA TYR A 92 -1.19 18.77 -0.42
C TYR A 92 -0.06 19.42 0.38
N ALA A 93 0.35 20.61 -0.03
CA ALA A 93 1.43 21.35 0.65
C ALA A 93 1.05 21.71 2.10
N HIS A 94 -0.20 22.08 2.36
CA HIS A 94 -0.71 22.35 3.69
C HIS A 94 -0.72 21.09 4.56
N THR A 95 -1.22 19.98 4.03
CA THR A 95 -1.44 18.74 4.76
C THR A 95 -0.13 17.99 5.01
N PHE A 96 0.70 17.80 3.98
CA PHE A 96 1.85 16.89 4.04
C PHE A 96 3.21 17.61 4.17
N LEU A 97 3.32 18.87 3.75
CA LEU A 97 4.59 19.61 3.75
C LEU A 97 4.65 20.71 4.82
N ALA A 98 3.67 20.81 5.70
CA ALA A 98 3.55 21.83 6.74
C ALA A 98 3.58 23.27 6.20
N ALA A 99 3.24 23.49 4.91
CA ALA A 99 3.30 24.81 4.31
C ALA A 99 2.24 25.76 4.91
N GLY A 100 2.68 26.86 5.49
CA GLY A 100 1.80 27.87 6.09
C GLY A 100 1.25 27.52 7.48
N ASN A 101 1.70 26.43 8.07
CA ASN A 101 1.17 25.91 9.32
C ASN A 101 2.20 26.06 10.45
N TYR A 102 2.20 27.21 11.13
CA TYR A 102 3.12 27.46 12.25
C TYR A 102 2.55 27.03 13.62
N GLU A 103 1.28 26.68 13.70
CA GLU A 103 0.57 26.41 14.95
C GLU A 103 -0.11 25.03 15.02
N THR A 104 -0.21 24.29 13.91
CA THR A 104 -0.88 23.00 13.86
C THR A 104 0.03 21.91 13.31
N PHE A 105 -0.17 20.69 13.77
CA PHE A 105 0.52 19.50 13.28
C PHE A 105 0.15 19.28 11.81
N ALA A 106 1.14 19.24 10.93
CA ALA A 106 0.96 18.71 9.59
C ALA A 106 0.98 17.18 9.64
N ALA A 107 0.23 16.54 8.77
CA ALA A 107 0.26 15.09 8.60
C ALA A 107 1.48 14.67 7.77
N THR A 108 2.69 15.00 8.26
CA THR A 108 3.95 14.73 7.56
C THR A 108 4.13 13.21 7.46
N PRO A 109 4.17 12.61 6.25
CA PRO A 109 3.92 11.18 6.07
C PRO A 109 5.18 10.32 6.27
N PHE A 110 5.81 10.43 7.46
CA PHE A 110 6.98 9.67 7.88
C PHE A 110 6.68 8.91 9.17
N GLU A 111 6.97 7.61 9.20
CA GLU A 111 6.73 6.75 10.37
C GLU A 111 7.38 7.33 11.63
N SER A 112 8.64 7.79 11.54
CA SER A 112 9.36 8.39 12.67
C SER A 112 8.62 9.54 13.33
N VAL A 113 7.81 10.31 12.60
CA VAL A 113 7.05 11.44 13.15
C VAL A 113 5.97 10.97 14.10
N PHE A 114 5.34 9.84 13.82
CA PHE A 114 4.24 9.30 14.61
C PHE A 114 4.69 8.35 15.71
N THR A 115 5.80 7.63 15.50
CA THR A 115 6.26 6.59 16.44
C THR A 115 7.33 7.07 17.41
N SER A 116 8.03 8.17 17.13
CA SER A 116 9.06 8.70 18.04
C SER A 116 8.48 9.58 19.14
N GLN A 117 9.13 9.59 20.30
CA GLN A 117 8.71 10.42 21.45
C GLN A 117 8.74 11.93 21.17
N LEU A 118 9.57 12.37 20.23
CA LEU A 118 9.79 13.79 19.93
C LEU A 118 8.98 14.23 18.69
N GLY A 119 8.32 13.33 17.97
CA GLY A 119 7.61 13.65 16.73
C GLY A 119 8.54 14.17 15.62
N LEU A 120 9.78 13.68 15.55
CA LEU A 120 10.79 14.14 14.61
C LEU A 120 11.06 13.08 13.55
N MET A 121 11.36 13.52 12.32
CA MET A 121 11.87 12.67 11.25
C MET A 121 13.25 12.09 11.59
N MET A 122 13.68 11.07 10.85
CA MET A 122 15.01 10.47 10.94
C MET A 122 15.29 9.83 12.32
N GLN A 123 14.29 9.16 12.89
CA GLN A 123 14.40 8.43 14.14
C GLN A 123 14.53 6.91 13.88
N GLU A 124 14.40 6.10 14.94
CA GLU A 124 14.62 4.65 14.96
C GLU A 124 13.84 3.92 13.86
N ALA A 125 12.57 4.26 13.65
CA ALA A 125 11.74 3.65 12.62
C ALA A 125 12.37 3.75 11.21
N ARG A 126 12.98 4.87 10.86
CA ARG A 126 13.70 5.04 9.60
C ARG A 126 14.85 4.04 9.44
N ASP A 127 15.61 3.79 10.50
CA ASP A 127 16.74 2.87 10.46
C ASP A 127 16.27 1.41 10.36
N GLU A 128 15.16 1.06 11.02
CA GLU A 128 14.53 -0.25 10.95
C GLU A 128 13.97 -0.54 9.55
N VAL A 129 13.20 0.38 8.99
CA VAL A 129 12.68 0.32 7.61
C VAL A 129 13.83 0.17 6.61
N TYR A 130 14.86 1.02 6.69
CA TYR A 130 16.01 0.96 5.80
C TYR A 130 16.76 -0.39 5.88
N LYS A 131 16.87 -0.96 7.07
CA LYS A 131 17.45 -2.29 7.25
C LYS A 131 16.65 -3.35 6.50
N MET A 132 15.32 -3.35 6.62
CA MET A 132 14.47 -4.31 5.91
C MET A 132 14.57 -4.14 4.39
N TYR A 133 14.69 -2.91 3.89
CA TYR A 133 14.94 -2.66 2.46
C TYR A 133 16.28 -3.27 2.01
N CYS A 134 17.34 -3.05 2.76
CA CYS A 134 18.68 -3.60 2.47
C CYS A 134 18.68 -5.14 2.47
N GLU A 135 17.99 -5.79 3.42
CA GLU A 135 17.86 -7.24 3.50
C GLU A 135 17.18 -7.83 2.24
N GLN A 136 16.29 -7.08 1.62
CA GLN A 136 15.69 -7.44 0.35
C GLN A 136 16.47 -6.92 -0.87
N GLY A 137 17.61 -6.24 -0.69
CA GLY A 137 18.37 -5.63 -1.79
C GLY A 137 17.60 -4.54 -2.53
N ILE A 138 16.71 -3.84 -1.81
CA ILE A 138 15.94 -2.69 -2.31
C ILE A 138 16.59 -1.43 -1.75
N GLN A 139 16.69 -0.39 -2.56
CA GLN A 139 17.16 0.92 -2.14
C GLN A 139 16.34 2.01 -2.83
N PRO A 140 15.88 3.04 -2.09
CA PRO A 140 15.29 4.22 -2.71
C PRO A 140 16.30 4.88 -3.67
N GLN A 141 15.80 5.57 -4.67
CA GLN A 141 16.65 6.32 -5.60
C GLN A 141 17.39 7.44 -4.84
N ALA A 142 18.71 7.47 -4.95
CA ALA A 142 19.57 8.34 -4.15
C ALA A 142 19.36 9.86 -4.41
N ASP A 143 18.77 10.23 -5.53
CA ASP A 143 18.48 11.61 -5.93
C ASP A 143 17.16 12.17 -5.36
N LEU A 144 16.34 11.33 -4.74
CA LEU A 144 15.07 11.76 -4.16
C LEU A 144 15.21 12.56 -2.87
N HIS A 145 16.29 12.35 -2.11
CA HIS A 145 16.58 13.05 -0.84
C HIS A 145 15.42 13.06 0.17
N VAL A 146 14.64 11.98 0.19
CA VAL A 146 13.50 11.76 1.10
C VAL A 146 13.88 10.61 2.03
N PRO A 147 13.65 10.72 3.36
CA PRO A 147 13.87 9.63 4.31
C PRO A 147 13.12 8.35 3.93
N GLU A 148 13.70 7.21 4.25
CA GLU A 148 13.26 5.89 3.81
C GLU A 148 11.93 5.45 4.46
N ASP A 149 11.58 6.02 5.61
CA ASP A 149 10.33 5.80 6.35
C ASP A 149 9.17 6.69 5.87
N HIS A 150 9.23 7.20 4.64
CA HIS A 150 8.09 7.87 4.01
C HIS A 150 7.07 6.83 3.57
N VAL A 151 5.78 7.03 3.88
CA VAL A 151 4.69 6.08 3.58
C VAL A 151 4.69 5.58 2.14
N SER A 152 5.04 6.44 1.18
CA SER A 152 5.10 6.06 -0.24
C SER A 152 6.22 5.06 -0.53
N PHE A 153 7.35 5.15 0.17
CA PHE A 153 8.44 4.19 0.02
C PHE A 153 8.12 2.87 0.69
N GLU A 154 7.42 2.90 1.82
CA GLU A 154 6.92 1.71 2.48
C GLU A 154 5.91 0.97 1.60
N PHE A 155 4.99 1.69 0.97
CA PHE A 155 4.05 1.11 0.01
C PHE A 155 4.75 0.54 -1.24
N GLU A 156 5.74 1.23 -1.80
CA GLU A 156 6.53 0.72 -2.94
C GLU A 156 7.37 -0.51 -2.56
N PHE A 157 7.90 -0.55 -1.34
CA PHE A 157 8.59 -1.72 -0.81
C PHE A 157 7.67 -2.93 -0.78
N LEU A 158 6.48 -2.80 -0.18
CA LEU A 158 5.49 -3.88 -0.12
C LEU A 158 5.08 -4.34 -1.52
N ALA A 159 4.75 -3.42 -2.41
CA ALA A 159 4.42 -3.73 -3.80
C ALA A 159 5.55 -4.53 -4.49
N THR A 160 6.80 -4.11 -4.29
CA THR A 160 7.98 -4.78 -4.88
C THR A 160 8.18 -6.19 -4.32
N VAL A 161 8.01 -6.39 -3.01
CA VAL A 161 8.16 -7.72 -2.39
C VAL A 161 7.02 -8.64 -2.82
N ILE A 162 5.78 -8.16 -2.91
CA ILE A 162 4.63 -8.90 -3.42
C ILE A 162 4.85 -9.35 -4.88
N GLU A 163 5.38 -8.48 -5.74
CA GLU A 163 5.71 -8.87 -7.13
C GLU A 163 6.81 -9.93 -7.20
N ARG A 164 7.80 -9.86 -6.30
CA ARG A 164 8.82 -10.92 -6.18
C ARG A 164 8.22 -12.24 -5.69
N THR A 165 7.21 -12.20 -4.83
CA THR A 165 6.43 -13.38 -4.44
C THR A 165 5.77 -14.02 -5.66
N ASN A 166 5.14 -13.22 -6.53
CA ASN A 166 4.56 -13.69 -7.78
C ASN A 166 5.61 -14.30 -8.72
N ALA A 167 6.79 -13.70 -8.82
CA ALA A 167 7.88 -14.26 -9.64
C ALA A 167 8.37 -15.62 -9.09
N ALA A 168 8.44 -15.78 -7.77
CA ALA A 168 8.79 -17.04 -7.12
C ALA A 168 7.70 -18.12 -7.35
N LEU A 169 6.41 -17.76 -7.26
CA LEU A 169 5.28 -18.64 -7.58
C LEU A 169 5.33 -19.15 -9.02
N LEU A 170 5.57 -18.24 -9.99
CA LEU A 170 5.70 -18.57 -11.41
C LEU A 170 6.88 -19.50 -11.70
N SER A 171 7.97 -19.40 -10.94
CA SER A 171 9.13 -20.30 -11.07
C SER A 171 8.96 -21.63 -10.32
N GLY A 172 7.89 -21.79 -9.54
CA GLY A 172 7.66 -22.95 -8.69
C GLY A 172 8.51 -22.99 -7.41
N ASP A 173 9.15 -21.88 -7.04
CA ASP A 173 9.93 -21.76 -5.80
C ASP A 173 9.02 -21.31 -4.65
N PHE A 174 8.22 -22.24 -4.12
CA PHE A 174 7.24 -21.97 -3.07
C PHE A 174 7.89 -21.63 -1.73
N ALA A 175 9.08 -22.17 -1.46
CA ALA A 175 9.84 -21.82 -0.26
C ALA A 175 10.27 -20.34 -0.29
N ARG A 176 10.73 -19.88 -1.46
CA ARG A 176 11.07 -18.47 -1.67
C ARG A 176 9.83 -17.56 -1.64
N ALA A 177 8.73 -17.98 -2.27
CA ALA A 177 7.48 -17.23 -2.25
C ALA A 177 6.99 -17.03 -0.82
N ARG A 178 7.01 -18.08 -0.01
CA ARG A 178 6.64 -18.00 1.41
C ARG A 178 7.55 -17.07 2.20
N ALA A 179 8.87 -17.15 2.06
CA ALA A 179 9.81 -16.27 2.76
C ALA A 179 9.60 -14.79 2.42
N LEU A 180 9.21 -14.47 1.18
CA LEU A 180 8.86 -13.11 0.76
C LEU A 180 7.53 -12.66 1.36
N ALA A 181 6.51 -13.51 1.39
CA ALA A 181 5.25 -13.20 2.05
C ALA A 181 5.41 -13.03 3.58
N GLU A 182 6.30 -13.78 4.22
CA GLU A 182 6.67 -13.55 5.64
C GLU A 182 7.31 -12.16 5.82
N THR A 183 8.15 -11.72 4.86
CA THR A 183 8.71 -10.34 4.88
C THR A 183 7.60 -9.29 4.75
N VAL A 184 6.60 -9.51 3.87
CA VAL A 184 5.43 -8.61 3.75
C VAL A 184 4.67 -8.56 5.07
N SER A 185 4.41 -9.71 5.69
CA SER A 185 3.70 -9.81 6.97
C SER A 185 4.42 -9.08 8.11
N ASP A 186 5.73 -9.27 8.23
CA ASP A 186 6.52 -8.61 9.26
C ASP A 186 6.56 -7.10 9.05
N PHE A 187 6.77 -6.64 7.81
CA PHE A 187 6.78 -5.22 7.49
C PHE A 187 5.42 -4.57 7.75
N HIS A 188 4.34 -5.20 7.31
CA HIS A 188 2.98 -4.74 7.54
C HIS A 188 2.68 -4.57 9.02
N ARG A 189 3.03 -5.56 9.84
CA ARG A 189 2.80 -5.52 11.29
C ARG A 189 3.66 -4.48 12.01
N LEU A 190 4.93 -4.31 11.61
CA LEU A 190 5.90 -3.47 12.30
C LEU A 190 5.87 -2.01 11.83
N HIS A 191 5.64 -1.78 10.53
CA HIS A 191 5.85 -0.49 9.88
C HIS A 191 4.61 0.07 9.16
N GLN A 192 3.46 -0.64 9.20
CA GLN A 192 2.21 -0.12 8.68
C GLN A 192 1.17 0.04 9.78
N LEU A 193 0.83 -1.06 10.46
CA LEU A 193 -0.23 -1.07 11.48
C LEU A 193 0.11 -0.24 12.72
N ASN A 194 1.38 0.03 12.97
CA ASN A 194 1.83 0.77 14.16
C ASN A 194 1.60 2.30 14.04
N TRP A 195 1.31 2.85 12.85
CA TRP A 195 1.19 4.29 12.68
C TRP A 195 0.20 4.77 11.62
N ILE A 196 -0.31 3.89 10.73
CA ILE A 196 -1.21 4.30 9.64
C ILE A 196 -2.47 5.01 10.15
N ASP A 197 -3.00 4.58 11.28
CA ASP A 197 -4.18 5.18 11.88
C ASP A 197 -3.91 6.62 12.33
N ASP A 198 -2.77 6.86 12.98
CA ASP A 198 -2.36 8.18 13.45
C ASP A 198 -2.10 9.12 12.26
N LEU A 199 -1.44 8.63 11.19
CA LEU A 199 -1.28 9.40 9.95
C LEU A 199 -2.64 9.78 9.35
N CYS A 200 -3.54 8.82 9.21
CA CYS A 200 -4.85 9.05 8.60
C CYS A 200 -5.71 9.99 9.44
N ASP A 201 -5.66 9.90 10.77
CA ASP A 201 -6.33 10.83 11.67
C ASP A 201 -5.77 12.25 11.48
N ALA A 202 -4.46 12.41 11.43
CA ALA A 202 -3.82 13.71 11.17
C ALA A 202 -4.24 14.28 9.80
N VAL A 203 -4.32 13.45 8.75
CA VAL A 203 -4.81 13.91 7.43
C VAL A 203 -6.27 14.33 7.51
N LEU A 204 -7.13 13.57 8.19
CA LEU A 204 -8.55 13.90 8.35
C LEU A 204 -8.78 15.21 9.12
N ASP A 205 -7.89 15.54 10.06
CA ASP A 205 -7.94 16.76 10.83
C ASP A 205 -7.47 17.99 10.05
N VAL A 206 -6.45 17.84 9.20
CA VAL A 206 -5.75 18.94 8.53
C VAL A 206 -6.23 19.20 7.10
N ALA A 207 -6.51 18.14 6.33
CA ALA A 207 -6.85 18.27 4.91
C ALA A 207 -8.16 19.05 4.70
N GLU A 208 -8.10 20.06 3.84
CA GLU A 208 -9.23 20.92 3.49
C GLU A 208 -10.15 20.30 2.46
N THR A 209 -9.57 19.56 1.48
CA THR A 209 -10.35 18.96 0.40
C THR A 209 -10.89 17.57 0.79
N ARG A 210 -12.07 17.27 0.29
CA ARG A 210 -12.62 15.92 0.38
C ARG A 210 -11.72 14.88 -0.30
N PHE A 211 -10.92 15.30 -1.28
CA PHE A 211 -10.04 14.41 -2.02
C PHE A 211 -9.00 13.75 -1.11
N TYR A 212 -8.18 14.52 -0.38
CA TYR A 212 -7.17 13.94 0.52
C TYR A 212 -7.78 13.29 1.76
N ARG A 213 -8.92 13.77 2.24
CA ARG A 213 -9.69 13.06 3.28
C ARG A 213 -10.14 11.68 2.78
N GLY A 214 -10.57 11.58 1.52
CA GLY A 214 -10.90 10.30 0.87
C GLY A 214 -9.67 9.41 0.74
N VAL A 215 -8.53 9.94 0.31
CA VAL A 215 -7.26 9.19 0.22
C VAL A 215 -6.88 8.57 1.57
N ALA A 216 -6.98 9.32 2.67
CA ALA A 216 -6.69 8.80 4.01
C ALA A 216 -7.62 7.64 4.41
N LYS A 217 -8.93 7.76 4.14
CA LYS A 217 -9.90 6.69 4.42
C LYS A 217 -9.59 5.43 3.62
N VAL A 218 -9.31 5.58 2.32
CA VAL A 218 -8.96 4.46 1.44
C VAL A 218 -7.66 3.80 1.91
N ALA A 219 -6.64 4.58 2.26
CA ALA A 219 -5.36 4.05 2.75
C ALA A 219 -5.53 3.25 4.05
N ARG A 220 -6.26 3.80 5.02
CA ARG A 220 -6.57 3.13 6.29
C ARG A 220 -7.31 1.82 6.06
N GLY A 221 -8.42 1.85 5.33
CA GLY A 221 -9.23 0.66 5.07
C GLY A 221 -8.42 -0.42 4.35
N PHE A 222 -7.63 -0.04 3.34
CA PHE A 222 -6.79 -0.97 2.61
C PHE A 222 -5.72 -1.61 3.50
N VAL A 223 -4.99 -0.83 4.31
CA VAL A 223 -3.96 -1.38 5.20
C VAL A 223 -4.57 -2.35 6.22
N HIS A 224 -5.73 -2.04 6.78
CA HIS A 224 -6.40 -2.97 7.70
C HIS A 224 -6.88 -4.25 7.00
N MET A 225 -7.46 -4.15 5.80
CA MET A 225 -7.88 -5.30 4.99
C MET A 225 -6.70 -6.23 4.66
N GLU A 226 -5.52 -5.68 4.39
CA GLU A 226 -4.30 -6.45 4.09
C GLU A 226 -3.93 -7.44 5.20
N THR A 227 -4.31 -7.19 6.45
CA THR A 227 -4.04 -8.10 7.57
C THR A 227 -4.61 -9.50 7.34
N GLU A 228 -5.85 -9.59 6.88
CA GLU A 228 -6.51 -10.86 6.56
C GLU A 228 -5.95 -11.47 5.28
N VAL A 229 -5.76 -10.65 4.24
CA VAL A 229 -5.23 -11.11 2.95
C VAL A 229 -3.82 -11.71 3.09
N ILE A 230 -2.95 -11.08 3.89
CA ILE A 230 -1.60 -11.59 4.18
C ILE A 230 -1.66 -12.91 4.95
N ALA A 231 -2.57 -13.03 5.92
CA ALA A 231 -2.73 -14.28 6.68
C ALA A 231 -3.18 -15.44 5.77
N ASP A 232 -4.16 -15.21 4.91
CA ASP A 232 -4.66 -16.18 3.95
C ASP A 232 -3.57 -16.59 2.93
N GLU A 233 -2.80 -15.62 2.42
CA GLU A 233 -1.67 -15.88 1.53
C GLU A 233 -0.64 -16.80 2.18
N LEU A 234 -0.25 -16.53 3.43
CA LEU A 234 0.71 -17.34 4.16
C LEU A 234 0.23 -18.78 4.38
N GLU A 235 -1.06 -18.98 4.68
CA GLU A 235 -1.66 -20.31 4.81
C GLU A 235 -1.59 -21.09 3.49
N VAL A 236 -1.94 -20.45 2.37
CA VAL A 236 -1.86 -21.05 1.03
C VAL A 236 -0.42 -21.42 0.68
N LEU A 237 0.54 -20.51 0.90
CA LEU A 237 1.94 -20.75 0.59
C LEU A 237 2.56 -21.85 1.44
N GLN A 238 2.17 -21.95 2.72
CA GLN A 238 2.57 -23.07 3.58
C GLN A 238 2.12 -24.41 2.98
N GLY A 239 0.85 -24.51 2.58
CA GLY A 239 0.31 -25.73 1.97
C GLY A 239 0.97 -26.10 0.64
N LEU A 240 1.41 -25.12 -0.15
CA LEU A 240 2.15 -25.34 -1.39
C LEU A 240 3.59 -25.83 -1.14
N ALA A 241 4.28 -25.25 -0.16
CA ALA A 241 5.65 -25.65 0.21
C ALA A 241 5.72 -27.05 0.80
N ASP A 242 4.78 -27.42 1.68
CA ASP A 242 4.73 -28.73 2.32
C ASP A 242 4.53 -29.87 1.30
N LYS A 243 3.71 -29.63 0.29
CA LYS A 243 3.47 -30.59 -0.80
C LYS A 243 4.66 -30.75 -1.77
N GLN A 244 5.60 -29.82 -1.78
CA GLN A 244 6.80 -29.88 -2.60
C GLN A 244 7.91 -30.73 -1.95
N THR A 245 7.87 -30.84 -0.62
CA THR A 245 8.87 -31.56 0.18
C THR A 245 8.47 -33.01 0.49
N ALA A 246 7.25 -33.42 0.23
CA ALA A 246 6.66 -34.73 0.46
C ALA A 246 6.74 -35.62 -0.77
#